data_5b4f895cac0de5a385ceac3f9d07371e
#
_entry.id   5b4f895cac0de5a385ceac3f9d07371e
#
_cell.length_a   1.000
_cell.length_b   1.000
_cell.length_c   1.000
_cell.angle_alpha   90.00
_cell.angle_beta   90.00
_cell.angle_gamma   90.00
#
_symmetry.space_group_name_H-M   'P 1'
#
loop_
_entity.id
_entity.type
_entity.pdbx_description
1 polymer ?
#
loop_
_entity_poly.entity_id
_entity_poly.type
_entity_poly.pdbx_seq_one_letter_code
_entity_poly.pdbx_strand_id
1 'polypeptide(L)'
;MIVDDIPVARRSKPPKRPQGGLSALIRLSSLGLLLSLLALALIFPGPLRRLLAAPPVAGIAVRPGLDGRLLGHFPYPELNRAELVTVAPGQQLQRDAADALLAMQNAALADGVDLVVLSGFRSLAEQKALFFDVKAERNQSASERAKVSAPPGYSEHSTGYAVDLGDAAAPGSNLSQDFETTSAFAWLRQNARKYQFTISFTKGNAQGVNYEPWHWRFEGTAKALRMFEPADRLQRQ
;
A
#
# COMPACT_ATOMS: atom_id res chain seq x y z
N MET A 1 36.75 -86.90 28.65
CA MET A 1 35.96 -85.71 28.88
C MET A 1 35.76 -85.02 27.55
N ILE A 2 34.60 -85.25 26.96
CA ILE A 2 34.27 -84.78 25.59
C ILE A 2 33.57 -83.44 25.83
N VAL A 3 34.11 -82.41 25.23
CA VAL A 3 33.47 -81.10 25.24
C VAL A 3 32.72 -80.93 23.93
N ASP A 4 31.40 -80.87 23.98
CA ASP A 4 30.52 -80.70 22.84
C ASP A 4 30.71 -79.35 22.15
N ASP A 5 31.00 -79.40 20.85
CA ASP A 5 31.02 -78.30 19.92
C ASP A 5 29.56 -77.94 19.54
N ILE A 6 29.02 -76.84 20.07
CA ILE A 6 27.72 -76.36 19.71
C ILE A 6 27.86 -75.46 18.46
N PRO A 7 27.22 -75.71 17.33
CA PRO A 7 27.28 -74.85 16.13
C PRO A 7 26.55 -73.57 16.37
N VAL A 8 27.23 -72.40 16.31
CA VAL A 8 26.61 -71.09 16.31
C VAL A 8 26.01 -70.79 14.96
N ALA A 9 24.69 -70.70 14.95
CA ALA A 9 23.94 -70.29 13.76
C ALA A 9 24.26 -68.84 13.35
N ARG A 10 24.93 -68.63 12.22
CA ARG A 10 25.14 -67.35 11.59
C ARG A 10 23.82 -66.82 11.00
N ARG A 11 23.24 -65.81 11.60
CA ARG A 11 22.09 -65.10 11.05
C ARG A 11 22.48 -64.38 9.74
N SER A 12 21.96 -64.87 8.60
CA SER A 12 22.12 -64.22 7.32
C SER A 12 21.35 -62.88 7.32
N LYS A 13 22.01 -61.81 6.88
CA LYS A 13 21.36 -60.49 6.74
C LYS A 13 20.23 -60.61 5.69
N PRO A 14 19.03 -60.04 5.98
CA PRO A 14 17.96 -60.05 4.99
C PRO A 14 18.35 -59.25 3.75
N PRO A 15 17.89 -59.63 2.56
CA PRO A 15 18.20 -58.89 1.34
C PRO A 15 17.64 -57.48 1.41
N LYS A 16 18.47 -56.48 1.07
CA LYS A 16 18.03 -55.07 0.95
C LYS A 16 16.98 -55.01 -0.17
N ARG A 17 15.75 -54.64 0.19
CA ARG A 17 14.70 -54.31 -0.80
C ARG A 17 15.18 -53.12 -1.64
N PRO A 18 15.02 -53.14 -2.96
CA PRO A 18 15.34 -51.97 -3.79
C PRO A 18 14.33 -50.87 -3.50
N GLN A 19 14.75 -49.87 -2.71
CA GLN A 19 14.00 -48.62 -2.49
C GLN A 19 14.41 -47.62 -3.58
N GLY A 20 13.82 -47.67 -4.76
CA GLY A 20 14.30 -46.74 -5.78
C GLY A 20 13.37 -46.42 -6.94
N GLY A 21 12.41 -47.29 -7.27
CA GLY A 21 11.62 -47.08 -8.49
C GLY A 21 10.47 -46.10 -8.40
N LEU A 22 9.69 -46.18 -7.34
CA LEU A 22 8.42 -45.43 -7.24
C LEU A 22 8.63 -43.94 -6.88
N SER A 23 9.62 -43.64 -6.03
CA SER A 23 9.93 -42.28 -5.63
C SER A 23 10.60 -41.44 -6.73
N ALA A 24 11.37 -42.08 -7.62
CA ALA A 24 11.96 -41.38 -8.77
C ALA A 24 10.92 -41.08 -9.85
N LEU A 25 9.99 -42.00 -10.10
CA LEU A 25 8.88 -41.80 -11.04
C LEU A 25 7.91 -40.70 -10.58
N ILE A 26 7.60 -40.65 -9.29
CA ILE A 26 6.75 -39.59 -8.71
C ILE A 26 7.43 -38.20 -8.81
N ARG A 27 8.75 -38.14 -8.61
CA ARG A 27 9.51 -36.88 -8.76
C ARG A 27 9.63 -36.43 -10.21
N LEU A 28 9.79 -37.32 -11.15
CA LEU A 28 9.82 -37.00 -12.58
C LEU A 28 8.45 -36.57 -13.11
N SER A 29 7.37 -37.20 -12.65
CA SER A 29 6.02 -36.81 -13.04
C SER A 29 5.62 -35.45 -12.44
N SER A 30 6.01 -35.14 -11.20
CA SER A 30 5.75 -33.83 -10.60
C SER A 30 6.55 -32.70 -11.26
N LEU A 31 7.80 -32.96 -11.67
CA LEU A 31 8.61 -31.98 -12.41
C LEU A 31 8.03 -31.75 -13.82
N GLY A 32 7.60 -32.80 -14.51
CA GLY A 32 6.93 -32.69 -15.81
C GLY A 32 5.62 -31.92 -15.74
N LEU A 33 4.81 -32.13 -14.70
CA LEU A 33 3.58 -31.38 -14.47
C LEU A 33 3.85 -29.89 -14.19
N LEU A 34 4.86 -29.57 -13.37
CA LEU A 34 5.27 -28.20 -13.09
C LEU A 34 5.76 -27.48 -14.34
N LEU A 35 6.58 -28.13 -15.17
CA LEU A 35 7.06 -27.56 -16.44
C LEU A 35 5.91 -27.36 -17.43
N SER A 36 4.94 -28.27 -17.49
CA SER A 36 3.75 -28.13 -18.33
C SER A 36 2.86 -27.01 -17.89
N LEU A 37 2.65 -26.83 -16.57
CA LEU A 37 1.89 -25.70 -16.01
C LEU A 37 2.59 -24.36 -16.25
N LEU A 38 3.93 -24.33 -16.15
CA LEU A 38 4.73 -23.14 -16.44
C LEU A 38 4.66 -22.78 -17.93
N ALA A 39 4.78 -23.79 -18.83
CA ALA A 39 4.63 -23.58 -20.26
C ALA A 39 3.22 -23.08 -20.62
N LEU A 40 2.18 -23.68 -20.02
CA LEU A 40 0.79 -23.24 -20.20
C LEU A 40 0.58 -21.81 -19.71
N ALA A 41 1.19 -21.42 -18.60
CA ALA A 41 1.14 -20.07 -18.06
C ALA A 41 1.87 -19.03 -18.95
N LEU A 42 2.93 -19.44 -19.65
CA LEU A 42 3.65 -18.60 -20.62
C LEU A 42 2.87 -18.48 -21.94
N ILE A 43 2.23 -19.56 -22.41
CA ILE A 43 1.44 -19.56 -23.65
C ILE A 43 0.09 -18.87 -23.47
N PHE A 44 -0.55 -19.06 -22.30
CA PHE A 44 -1.84 -18.47 -21.93
C PHE A 44 -1.73 -17.61 -20.66
N PRO A 45 -1.12 -16.44 -20.74
CA PRO A 45 -0.94 -15.57 -19.55
C PRO A 45 -2.26 -15.03 -18.97
N GLY A 46 -3.33 -15.01 -19.76
CA GLY A 46 -4.61 -14.42 -19.36
C GLY A 46 -5.26 -15.04 -18.10
N PRO A 47 -5.42 -16.39 -18.00
CA PRO A 47 -5.98 -17.01 -16.80
C PRO A 47 -5.11 -16.79 -15.54
N LEU A 48 -3.80 -16.93 -15.66
CA LEU A 48 -2.88 -16.71 -14.53
C LEU A 48 -2.88 -15.27 -14.06
N ARG A 49 -2.91 -14.30 -14.99
CA ARG A 49 -3.07 -12.88 -14.67
C ARG A 49 -4.37 -12.59 -13.94
N ARG A 50 -5.49 -13.26 -14.30
CA ARG A 50 -6.78 -13.11 -13.61
C ARG A 50 -6.76 -13.68 -12.20
N LEU A 51 -6.02 -14.76 -11.94
CA LEU A 51 -5.86 -15.38 -10.62
C LEU A 51 -4.97 -14.53 -9.69
N LEU A 52 -3.98 -13.84 -10.25
CA LEU A 52 -3.04 -12.99 -9.51
C LEU A 52 -3.53 -11.54 -9.38
N ALA A 53 -4.52 -11.14 -10.18
CA ALA A 53 -5.07 -9.80 -10.09
C ALA A 53 -5.90 -9.63 -8.80
N ALA A 54 -5.77 -8.47 -8.16
CA ALA A 54 -6.61 -8.09 -7.04
C ALA A 54 -8.10 -8.13 -7.45
N PRO A 55 -9.02 -8.40 -6.51
CA PRO A 55 -10.45 -8.45 -6.79
C PRO A 55 -10.93 -7.10 -7.36
N PRO A 56 -11.94 -7.11 -8.25
CA PRO A 56 -12.49 -5.86 -8.78
C PRO A 56 -13.14 -5.05 -7.66
N VAL A 57 -12.99 -3.73 -7.73
CA VAL A 57 -13.73 -2.81 -6.84
C VAL A 57 -15.14 -2.64 -7.38
N ALA A 58 -16.14 -2.88 -6.53
CA ALA A 58 -17.54 -2.74 -6.91
C ALA A 58 -17.85 -1.32 -7.43
N GLY A 59 -18.50 -1.23 -8.58
CA GLY A 59 -18.82 0.05 -9.23
C GLY A 59 -17.71 0.64 -10.11
N ILE A 60 -16.55 -0.05 -10.24
CA ILE A 60 -15.46 0.35 -11.12
C ILE A 60 -15.21 -0.76 -12.14
N ALA A 61 -15.41 -0.46 -13.44
CA ALA A 61 -15.26 -1.45 -14.51
C ALA A 61 -13.80 -1.84 -14.77
N VAL A 62 -12.86 -0.95 -14.44
CA VAL A 62 -11.41 -1.19 -14.60
C VAL A 62 -10.93 -2.11 -13.46
N ARG A 63 -10.06 -3.07 -13.80
CA ARG A 63 -9.42 -3.95 -12.81
C ARG A 63 -8.07 -3.40 -12.39
N PRO A 64 -7.61 -3.70 -11.18
CA PRO A 64 -6.24 -3.40 -10.77
C PRO A 64 -5.20 -4.00 -11.72
N GLY A 65 -4.11 -3.28 -11.94
CA GLY A 65 -2.95 -3.76 -12.69
C GLY A 65 -2.19 -4.89 -11.98
N LEU A 66 -1.18 -5.44 -12.63
CA LEU A 66 -0.33 -6.49 -12.03
C LEU A 66 0.49 -5.98 -10.85
N ASP A 67 0.75 -4.69 -10.79
CA ASP A 67 1.40 -3.99 -9.70
C ASP A 67 0.43 -3.64 -8.54
N GLY A 68 -0.84 -4.05 -8.66
CA GLY A 68 -1.91 -3.81 -7.70
C GLY A 68 -2.56 -2.44 -7.81
N ARG A 69 -2.06 -1.53 -8.66
CA ARG A 69 -2.65 -0.19 -8.80
C ARG A 69 -4.02 -0.23 -9.49
N LEU A 70 -4.95 0.57 -8.99
CA LEU A 70 -6.22 0.85 -9.62
C LEU A 70 -6.30 2.34 -9.98
N LEU A 71 -6.39 2.64 -11.27
CA LEU A 71 -6.48 4.02 -11.77
C LEU A 71 -5.36 4.94 -11.22
N GLY A 72 -4.14 4.39 -11.10
CA GLY A 72 -2.96 5.09 -10.60
C GLY A 72 -2.66 4.89 -9.12
N HIS A 73 -3.64 4.56 -8.29
CA HIS A 73 -3.50 4.44 -6.83
C HIS A 73 -3.10 3.04 -6.39
N PHE A 74 -2.22 2.95 -5.39
CA PHE A 74 -1.87 1.71 -4.71
C PHE A 74 -2.96 1.30 -3.70
N PRO A 75 -3.13 -0.01 -3.41
CA PRO A 75 -4.06 -0.47 -2.39
C PRO A 75 -3.52 -0.17 -0.99
N TYR A 76 -4.40 0.36 -0.12
CA TYR A 76 -4.08 0.66 1.27
C TYR A 76 -5.13 0.06 2.21
N PRO A 77 -4.70 -0.60 3.30
CA PRO A 77 -5.62 -1.11 4.30
C PRO A 77 -6.22 0.04 5.13
N GLU A 78 -7.43 -0.16 5.62
CA GLU A 78 -8.00 0.72 6.64
C GLU A 78 -7.34 0.47 7.99
N LEU A 79 -6.89 1.54 8.65
CA LEU A 79 -6.32 1.48 9.99
C LEU A 79 -7.38 1.11 11.02
N ASN A 80 -6.99 0.34 12.04
CA ASN A 80 -7.85 0.11 13.18
C ASN A 80 -8.11 1.44 13.93
N ARG A 81 -9.38 1.77 14.15
CA ARG A 81 -9.77 3.02 14.82
C ARG A 81 -9.18 3.19 16.22
N ALA A 82 -8.84 2.10 16.91
CA ALA A 82 -8.16 2.15 18.22
C ALA A 82 -6.74 2.74 18.17
N GLU A 83 -6.12 2.81 16.98
CA GLU A 83 -4.80 3.42 16.78
C GLU A 83 -4.87 4.92 16.45
N LEU A 84 -6.10 5.46 16.28
CA LEU A 84 -6.32 6.84 15.92
C LEU A 84 -6.35 7.76 17.14
N VAL A 85 -5.82 8.97 16.96
CA VAL A 85 -5.93 10.08 17.92
C VAL A 85 -6.41 11.35 17.20
N THR A 86 -7.16 12.19 17.91
CA THR A 86 -7.68 13.45 17.38
C THR A 86 -6.55 14.48 17.25
N VAL A 87 -6.43 15.11 16.09
CA VAL A 87 -5.44 16.17 15.78
C VAL A 87 -6.09 17.52 15.52
N ALA A 88 -7.38 17.54 15.14
CA ALA A 88 -8.21 18.73 14.99
C ALA A 88 -9.68 18.32 15.13
N PRO A 89 -10.63 19.26 15.27
CA PRO A 89 -12.05 18.94 15.33
C PRO A 89 -12.49 18.05 14.15
N GLY A 90 -12.94 16.83 14.46
CA GLY A 90 -13.36 15.84 13.45
C GLY A 90 -12.23 15.18 12.65
N GLN A 91 -10.96 15.53 12.89
CA GLN A 91 -9.83 14.98 12.19
C GLN A 91 -8.96 14.11 13.09
N GLN A 92 -8.60 12.94 12.60
CA GLN A 92 -7.81 11.94 13.33
C GLN A 92 -6.63 11.45 12.49
N LEU A 93 -5.54 11.07 13.14
CA LEU A 93 -4.39 10.39 12.53
C LEU A 93 -3.96 9.20 13.40
N GLN A 94 -3.14 8.33 12.81
CA GLN A 94 -2.38 7.34 13.59
C GLN A 94 -1.46 8.06 14.58
N ARG A 95 -1.31 7.50 15.78
CA ARG A 95 -0.62 8.16 16.92
C ARG A 95 0.74 8.73 16.56
N ASP A 96 1.64 7.94 15.93
CA ASP A 96 3.00 8.42 15.61
C ASP A 96 2.97 9.58 14.59
N ALA A 97 2.05 9.51 13.63
CA ALA A 97 1.85 10.60 12.65
C ALA A 97 1.27 11.85 13.34
N ALA A 98 0.37 11.66 14.30
CA ALA A 98 -0.23 12.77 15.07
C ALA A 98 0.82 13.49 15.93
N ASP A 99 1.68 12.75 16.62
CA ASP A 99 2.76 13.32 17.45
C ASP A 99 3.76 14.10 16.59
N ALA A 100 4.12 13.56 15.43
CA ALA A 100 5.00 14.24 14.47
C ALA A 100 4.34 15.48 13.86
N LEU A 101 3.04 15.41 13.55
CA LEU A 101 2.27 16.57 13.05
C LEU A 101 2.22 17.70 14.07
N LEU A 102 1.94 17.37 15.34
CA LEU A 102 1.90 18.38 16.41
C LEU A 102 3.27 19.08 16.57
N ALA A 103 4.36 18.32 16.53
CA ALA A 103 5.71 18.89 16.56
C ALA A 103 5.97 19.80 15.35
N MET A 104 5.52 19.39 14.16
CA MET A 104 5.64 20.16 12.93
C MET A 104 4.83 21.46 12.99
N GLN A 105 3.57 21.40 13.44
CA GLN A 105 2.71 22.60 13.60
C GLN A 105 3.29 23.60 14.61
N ASN A 106 3.80 23.12 15.76
CA ASN A 106 4.43 23.99 16.75
C ASN A 106 5.68 24.71 16.20
N ALA A 107 6.49 24.02 15.41
CA ALA A 107 7.66 24.62 14.78
C ALA A 107 7.28 25.62 13.70
N ALA A 108 6.27 25.33 12.88
CA ALA A 108 5.75 26.25 11.88
C ALA A 108 5.20 27.51 12.53
N LEU A 109 4.43 27.36 13.60
CA LEU A 109 3.87 28.47 14.36
C LEU A 109 4.96 29.37 14.98
N ALA A 110 6.05 28.78 15.47
CA ALA A 110 7.21 29.53 15.98
C ALA A 110 7.90 30.35 14.87
N ASP A 111 7.82 29.89 13.62
CA ASP A 111 8.29 30.62 12.43
C ASP A 111 7.23 31.57 11.83
N GLY A 112 6.07 31.76 12.52
CA GLY A 112 4.99 32.64 12.09
C GLY A 112 4.06 32.04 11.02
N VAL A 113 4.08 30.71 10.83
CA VAL A 113 3.24 29.99 9.87
C VAL A 113 2.24 29.11 10.60
N ASP A 114 0.95 29.35 10.40
CA ASP A 114 -0.13 28.58 11.03
C ASP A 114 -0.67 27.49 10.07
N LEU A 115 -0.24 26.24 10.30
CA LEU A 115 -0.65 25.08 9.53
C LEU A 115 -1.99 24.53 10.06
N VAL A 116 -3.02 24.52 9.22
CA VAL A 116 -4.34 23.97 9.57
C VAL A 116 -4.50 22.54 9.00
N VAL A 117 -5.14 21.65 9.77
CA VAL A 117 -5.51 20.31 9.32
C VAL A 117 -6.86 20.38 8.61
N LEU A 118 -6.89 20.01 7.35
CA LEU A 118 -8.08 20.02 6.50
C LEU A 118 -8.75 18.64 6.44
N SER A 119 -7.94 17.57 6.37
CA SER A 119 -8.41 16.19 6.31
C SER A 119 -7.36 15.26 6.91
N GLY A 120 -7.80 14.30 7.72
CA GLY A 120 -6.97 13.24 8.30
C GLY A 120 -7.41 11.86 7.84
N PHE A 121 -7.54 10.92 8.80
CA PHE A 121 -8.04 9.58 8.54
C PHE A 121 -9.41 9.60 7.88
N ARG A 122 -9.58 8.72 6.90
CA ARG A 122 -10.84 8.51 6.19
C ARG A 122 -11.10 7.02 6.06
N SER A 123 -12.22 6.55 6.60
CA SER A 123 -12.63 5.14 6.50
C SER A 123 -12.92 4.73 5.05
N LEU A 124 -12.90 3.43 4.80
CA LEU A 124 -13.34 2.88 3.50
C LEU A 124 -14.77 3.29 3.14
N ALA A 125 -15.66 3.37 4.13
CA ALA A 125 -17.05 3.77 3.93
C ALA A 125 -17.16 5.24 3.50
N GLU A 126 -16.45 6.15 4.19
CA GLU A 126 -16.40 7.57 3.84
C GLU A 126 -15.74 7.78 2.47
N GLN A 127 -14.64 7.08 2.20
CA GLN A 127 -13.97 7.15 0.89
C GLN A 127 -14.87 6.65 -0.24
N LYS A 128 -15.69 5.60 0.02
CA LYS A 128 -16.66 5.09 -0.95
C LYS A 128 -17.72 6.14 -1.28
N ALA A 129 -18.30 6.78 -0.27
CA ALA A 129 -19.27 7.86 -0.46
C ALA A 129 -18.63 9.01 -1.24
N LEU A 130 -17.47 9.52 -0.78
CA LEU A 130 -16.75 10.61 -1.44
C LEU A 130 -16.42 10.32 -2.91
N PHE A 131 -16.02 9.08 -3.22
CA PHE A 131 -15.66 8.71 -4.60
C PHE A 131 -16.88 8.63 -5.52
N PHE A 132 -17.92 7.88 -5.11
CA PHE A 132 -19.06 7.58 -5.98
C PHE A 132 -20.09 8.70 -6.01
N ASP A 133 -20.38 9.35 -4.89
CA ASP A 133 -21.40 10.40 -4.84
C ASP A 133 -20.93 11.63 -5.61
N VAL A 134 -19.71 12.10 -5.37
CA VAL A 134 -19.14 13.25 -6.12
C VAL A 134 -18.92 12.90 -7.61
N LYS A 135 -18.54 11.63 -7.91
CA LYS A 135 -18.47 11.15 -9.30
C LYS A 135 -19.82 11.27 -10.00
N ALA A 136 -20.92 10.88 -9.31
CA ALA A 136 -22.27 10.96 -9.86
C ALA A 136 -22.73 12.42 -10.02
N GLU A 137 -22.56 13.25 -8.98
CA GLU A 137 -22.91 14.66 -9.01
C GLU A 137 -22.23 15.43 -10.14
N ARG A 138 -20.95 15.11 -10.42
CA ARG A 138 -20.15 15.78 -11.46
C ARG A 138 -20.18 15.07 -12.81
N ASN A 139 -20.97 14.01 -12.96
CA ASN A 139 -21.05 13.17 -14.16
C ASN A 139 -19.68 12.72 -14.69
N GLN A 140 -18.79 12.35 -13.78
CA GLN A 140 -17.42 11.93 -14.10
C GLN A 140 -17.34 10.43 -14.34
N SER A 141 -16.42 10.00 -15.22
CA SER A 141 -15.95 8.63 -15.26
C SER A 141 -15.14 8.28 -14.02
N ALA A 142 -14.96 7.00 -13.71
CA ALA A 142 -14.10 6.58 -12.62
C ALA A 142 -12.64 7.04 -12.79
N SER A 143 -12.16 7.08 -14.05
CA SER A 143 -10.80 7.53 -14.37
C SER A 143 -10.59 9.02 -14.16
N GLU A 144 -11.58 9.84 -14.49
CA GLU A 144 -11.54 11.28 -14.22
C GLU A 144 -11.60 11.57 -12.74
N ARG A 145 -12.49 10.85 -12.01
CA ARG A 145 -12.59 11.00 -10.56
C ARG A 145 -11.31 10.57 -9.85
N ALA A 146 -10.66 9.49 -10.30
CA ALA A 146 -9.43 8.98 -9.72
C ALA A 146 -8.23 9.93 -9.84
N LYS A 147 -8.28 10.93 -10.72
CA LYS A 147 -7.23 11.96 -10.79
C LYS A 147 -7.19 12.88 -9.57
N VAL A 148 -8.31 13.00 -8.84
CA VAL A 148 -8.48 13.94 -7.71
C VAL A 148 -9.00 13.27 -6.44
N SER A 149 -9.31 11.97 -6.47
CA SER A 149 -9.78 11.22 -5.31
C SER A 149 -9.57 9.73 -5.53
N ALA A 150 -8.89 9.07 -4.63
CA ALA A 150 -8.61 7.65 -4.73
C ALA A 150 -9.88 6.79 -4.69
N PRO A 151 -9.94 5.66 -5.43
CA PRO A 151 -10.98 4.65 -5.25
C PRO A 151 -11.01 4.10 -3.82
N PRO A 152 -12.16 3.57 -3.34
CA PRO A 152 -12.23 2.92 -2.02
C PRO A 152 -11.22 1.79 -1.89
N GLY A 153 -10.47 1.76 -0.79
CA GLY A 153 -9.37 0.81 -0.56
C GLY A 153 -8.03 1.21 -1.18
N TYR A 154 -7.95 2.40 -1.78
CA TYR A 154 -6.76 2.92 -2.47
C TYR A 154 -6.36 4.32 -1.99
N SER A 155 -7.00 4.84 -0.95
CA SER A 155 -6.70 6.15 -0.38
C SER A 155 -5.63 6.05 0.70
N GLU A 156 -4.59 6.89 0.62
CA GLU A 156 -3.58 7.02 1.68
C GLU A 156 -4.19 7.47 3.02
N HIS A 157 -5.29 8.24 3.01
CA HIS A 157 -6.01 8.66 4.21
C HIS A 157 -6.56 7.48 5.04
N SER A 158 -6.88 6.36 4.40
CA SER A 158 -7.38 5.17 5.13
C SER A 158 -6.31 4.52 6.01
N THR A 159 -5.04 4.86 5.80
CA THR A 159 -3.92 4.38 6.63
C THR A 159 -3.77 5.13 7.94
N GLY A 160 -4.38 6.32 8.06
CA GLY A 160 -4.16 7.24 9.17
C GLY A 160 -2.79 7.93 9.17
N TYR A 161 -1.97 7.71 8.14
CA TYR A 161 -0.65 8.33 7.99
C TYR A 161 -0.65 9.51 7.00
N ALA A 162 -1.75 9.76 6.28
CA ALA A 162 -1.87 10.89 5.38
C ALA A 162 -2.72 12.01 5.98
N VAL A 163 -2.35 13.26 5.65
CA VAL A 163 -3.00 14.48 6.12
C VAL A 163 -3.02 15.51 4.99
N ASP A 164 -4.16 16.20 4.85
CA ASP A 164 -4.26 17.40 4.03
C ASP A 164 -4.07 18.63 4.92
N LEU A 165 -3.12 19.48 4.54
CA LEU A 165 -2.73 20.68 5.25
C LEU A 165 -3.12 21.93 4.47
N GLY A 166 -3.44 22.99 5.20
CA GLY A 166 -3.76 24.31 4.66
C GLY A 166 -3.01 25.42 5.38
N ASP A 167 -3.23 26.65 4.92
CA ASP A 167 -2.70 27.87 5.48
C ASP A 167 -3.84 28.67 6.13
N ALA A 168 -3.73 28.93 7.44
CA ALA A 168 -4.72 29.75 8.15
C ALA A 168 -4.77 31.19 7.60
N ALA A 169 -3.65 31.73 7.09
CA ALA A 169 -3.58 33.07 6.53
C ALA A 169 -4.12 33.14 5.09
N ALA A 170 -4.28 32.00 4.41
CA ALA A 170 -4.74 31.93 3.02
C ALA A 170 -5.81 30.85 2.81
N PRO A 171 -6.93 30.84 3.53
CA PRO A 171 -7.92 29.76 3.51
C PRO A 171 -8.56 29.55 2.12
N GLY A 172 -8.57 30.54 1.25
CA GLY A 172 -9.05 30.43 -0.14
C GLY A 172 -8.20 29.53 -1.04
N SER A 173 -6.96 29.24 -0.64
CA SER A 173 -6.06 28.34 -1.36
C SER A 173 -6.16 26.88 -0.90
N ASN A 174 -6.87 26.60 0.20
CA ASN A 174 -6.97 25.29 0.79
C ASN A 174 -7.61 24.26 -0.19
N LEU A 175 -7.02 23.05 -0.28
CA LEU A 175 -7.41 21.98 -1.22
C LEU A 175 -7.40 22.44 -2.70
N SER A 176 -6.59 23.44 -3.02
CA SER A 176 -6.38 23.98 -4.37
C SER A 176 -4.88 23.95 -4.70
N GLN A 177 -4.54 23.91 -5.98
CA GLN A 177 -3.14 24.01 -6.42
C GLN A 177 -2.53 25.37 -6.04
N ASP A 178 -3.34 26.40 -5.83
CA ASP A 178 -2.87 27.71 -5.35
C ASP A 178 -2.23 27.66 -3.96
N PHE A 179 -2.47 26.59 -3.18
CA PHE A 179 -1.76 26.36 -1.91
C PHE A 179 -0.24 26.37 -2.09
N GLU A 180 0.27 25.99 -3.27
CA GLU A 180 1.71 26.05 -3.55
C GLU A 180 2.31 27.46 -3.50
N THR A 181 1.49 28.50 -3.56
CA THR A 181 1.92 29.91 -3.50
C THR A 181 1.96 30.47 -2.09
N THR A 182 1.50 29.70 -1.08
CA THR A 182 1.36 30.17 0.31
C THR A 182 2.66 30.05 1.11
N SER A 183 2.72 30.78 2.22
CA SER A 183 3.80 30.67 3.20
C SER A 183 3.83 29.30 3.86
N ALA A 184 2.66 28.68 4.12
CA ALA A 184 2.55 27.33 4.66
C ALA A 184 3.23 26.30 3.75
N PHE A 185 2.94 26.31 2.45
CA PHE A 185 3.59 25.39 1.52
C PHE A 185 5.09 25.63 1.38
N ALA A 186 5.53 26.90 1.32
CA ALA A 186 6.95 27.24 1.28
C ALA A 186 7.69 26.70 2.51
N TRP A 187 7.09 26.83 3.71
CA TRP A 187 7.63 26.31 4.96
C TRP A 187 7.67 24.77 4.95
N LEU A 188 6.57 24.12 4.57
CA LEU A 188 6.46 22.65 4.48
C LEU A 188 7.52 22.06 3.56
N ARG A 189 7.73 22.63 2.39
CA ARG A 189 8.78 22.20 1.45
C ARG A 189 10.17 22.16 2.07
N GLN A 190 10.49 23.07 2.97
CA GLN A 190 11.79 23.18 3.61
C GLN A 190 11.91 22.32 4.87
N ASN A 191 10.82 22.08 5.57
CA ASN A 191 10.84 21.57 6.93
C ASN A 191 10.13 20.24 7.15
N ALA A 192 9.10 19.88 6.36
CA ALA A 192 8.24 18.72 6.62
C ALA A 192 9.03 17.40 6.77
N ARG A 193 10.11 17.21 6.00
CA ARG A 193 10.98 16.04 6.10
C ARG A 193 11.67 15.88 7.46
N LYS A 194 11.91 16.95 8.21
CA LYS A 194 12.47 16.90 9.58
C LYS A 194 11.49 16.20 10.53
N TYR A 195 10.19 16.25 10.21
CA TYR A 195 9.09 15.62 10.93
C TYR A 195 8.58 14.36 10.23
N GLN A 196 9.38 13.81 9.29
CA GLN A 196 9.08 12.58 8.55
C GLN A 196 7.82 12.67 7.66
N PHE A 197 7.42 13.88 7.26
CA PHE A 197 6.37 14.08 6.26
C PHE A 197 6.96 14.35 4.88
N THR A 198 6.32 13.75 3.86
CA THR A 198 6.65 13.95 2.45
C THR A 198 5.38 14.18 1.64
N ILE A 199 5.48 14.99 0.59
CA ILE A 199 4.37 15.20 -0.34
C ILE A 199 4.19 13.95 -1.21
N SER A 200 2.95 13.43 -1.30
CA SER A 200 2.64 12.19 -2.03
C SER A 200 2.54 12.41 -3.54
N PHE A 201 1.79 13.44 -3.95
CA PHE A 201 1.42 13.64 -5.35
C PHE A 201 2.06 14.92 -5.90
N THR A 202 3.31 14.80 -6.31
CA THR A 202 4.09 15.90 -6.92
C THR A 202 3.65 16.18 -8.36
N LYS A 203 4.06 17.32 -8.92
CA LYS A 203 3.85 17.62 -10.35
C LYS A 203 4.48 16.52 -11.22
N GLY A 204 3.69 15.94 -12.11
CA GLY A 204 4.14 14.87 -13.00
C GLY A 204 4.46 13.54 -12.31
N ASN A 205 3.86 13.26 -11.14
CA ASN A 205 4.10 12.01 -10.42
C ASN A 205 3.78 10.77 -11.28
N ALA A 206 4.54 9.70 -11.07
CA ALA A 206 4.47 8.48 -11.86
C ALA A 206 3.15 7.68 -11.64
N GLN A 207 2.32 8.06 -10.67
CA GLN A 207 0.98 7.49 -10.46
C GLN A 207 -0.05 8.05 -11.43
N GLY A 208 0.21 9.23 -12.05
CA GLY A 208 -0.74 9.91 -12.94
C GLY A 208 -1.92 10.55 -12.20
N VAL A 209 -1.79 10.75 -10.89
CA VAL A 209 -2.71 11.52 -10.05
C VAL A 209 -2.40 13.00 -10.21
N ASN A 210 -3.40 13.86 -10.06
CA ASN A 210 -3.18 15.30 -10.11
C ASN A 210 -2.21 15.75 -9.01
N TYR A 211 -1.54 16.87 -9.26
CA TYR A 211 -0.69 17.51 -8.26
C TYR A 211 -1.53 18.00 -7.07
N GLU A 212 -1.14 17.59 -5.86
CA GLU A 212 -1.83 17.91 -4.61
C GLU A 212 -0.83 18.50 -3.60
N PRO A 213 -0.56 19.80 -3.63
CA PRO A 213 0.41 20.45 -2.73
C PRO A 213 0.01 20.39 -1.25
N TRP A 214 -1.27 20.16 -0.96
CA TRP A 214 -1.83 20.04 0.40
C TRP A 214 -1.65 18.63 0.99
N HIS A 215 -1.44 17.58 0.16
CA HIS A 215 -1.47 16.17 0.59
C HIS A 215 -0.09 15.66 1.00
N TRP A 216 0.08 15.40 2.29
CA TRP A 216 1.33 14.96 2.91
C TRP A 216 1.14 13.62 3.61
N ARG A 217 2.15 12.74 3.56
CA ARG A 217 2.14 11.47 4.26
C ARG A 217 3.33 11.34 5.20
N PHE A 218 3.08 10.69 6.34
CA PHE A 218 4.09 10.38 7.34
C PHE A 218 4.79 9.07 7.02
N GLU A 219 6.11 9.08 7.06
CA GLU A 219 6.98 7.92 6.77
C GLU A 219 7.95 7.63 7.93
N GLY A 220 7.69 8.11 9.15
CA GLY A 220 8.60 8.04 10.29
C GLY A 220 8.66 6.69 11.00
N THR A 221 7.85 5.70 10.61
CA THR A 221 7.91 4.35 11.19
C THR A 221 8.16 3.28 10.13
N ALA A 222 8.71 2.13 10.56
CA ALA A 222 8.91 1.00 9.65
C ALA A 222 7.58 0.48 9.06
N LYS A 223 6.44 0.65 9.76
CA LYS A 223 5.09 0.30 9.28
C LYS A 223 4.69 1.25 8.14
N ALA A 224 4.82 2.55 8.35
CA ALA A 224 4.50 3.58 7.35
C ALA A 224 5.40 3.47 6.11
N LEU A 225 6.72 3.37 6.31
CA LEU A 225 7.69 3.19 5.20
C LEU A 225 7.37 1.99 4.32
N ARG A 226 7.08 0.82 4.91
CA ARG A 226 6.69 -0.37 4.14
C ARG A 226 5.37 -0.19 3.40
N MET A 227 4.44 0.57 3.96
CA MET A 227 3.14 0.81 3.37
C MET A 227 3.24 1.66 2.10
N PHE A 228 4.08 2.69 2.10
CA PHE A 228 4.24 3.61 0.97
C PHE A 228 5.39 3.24 0.02
N GLU A 229 6.24 2.26 0.37
CA GLU A 229 7.38 1.81 -0.43
C GLU A 229 7.04 1.52 -1.91
N PRO A 230 5.89 0.89 -2.26
CA PRO A 230 5.53 0.68 -3.67
C PRO A 230 5.35 1.98 -4.44
N ALA A 231 4.75 3.02 -3.82
CA ALA A 231 4.58 4.34 -4.42
C ALA A 231 5.92 5.06 -4.58
N ASP A 232 6.77 5.00 -3.54
CA ASP A 232 8.11 5.60 -3.58
C ASP A 232 9.03 4.97 -4.63
N ARG A 233 8.96 3.64 -4.76
CA ARG A 233 9.73 2.92 -5.78
C ARG A 233 9.33 3.34 -7.18
N LEU A 234 8.02 3.51 -7.41
CA LEU A 234 7.52 3.97 -8.70
C LEU A 234 7.99 5.39 -9.04
N GLN A 235 8.06 6.29 -8.05
CA GLN A 235 8.53 7.67 -8.24
C GLN A 235 10.02 7.77 -8.56
N ARG A 236 10.82 6.76 -8.18
CA ARG A 236 12.28 6.72 -8.42
C ARG A 236 12.68 6.10 -9.78
N GLN A 237 11.71 5.55 -10.52
CA GLN A 237 11.94 5.01 -11.87
C GLN A 237 11.82 6.07 -12.94
#